data_319dc574dc5c4976efa0d475985fcbbc
#
_entry.id   319dc574dc5c4976efa0d475985fcbbc
#
_cell.length_a   1.000
_cell.length_b   1.000
_cell.length_c   1.000
_cell.angle_alpha   90.00
_cell.angle_beta   90.00
_cell.angle_gamma   90.00
#
_symmetry.space_group_name_H-M   'P 1'
#
loop_
_entity.id
_entity.type
_entity.pdbx_description
1 polymer ?
#
loop_
_entity_poly.entity_id
_entity_poly.type
_entity_poly.pdbx_seq_one_letter_code
_entity_poly.pdbx_strand_id
1 'polypeptide(L)'
;MVTDPAAHTGPRRPALARDLADVVTALRDIHVPHSALADPQLRGYRGAPLQSMDDTTRCYLAACRDISGLDVDLDTALRVWEEAMALPETGPGSEPRWYHGDLVAENLLVRGGRLAAVLDFGGLAVGDPTVNLIGAWDVLDPAARDVFRRAVGVDETSWLRGRAWALSLALGTFPYYWNTMPDRCASRLAVARSVLVDAASSQ
;
A
#
# COMPACT_ATOMS: atom_id res chain seq x y z
N MET A 1 11.55 19.17 -7.41
CA MET A 1 11.66 18.25 -6.27
C MET A 1 12.48 17.07 -6.77
N VAL A 2 13.72 16.92 -6.29
CA VAL A 2 14.68 15.94 -6.86
C VAL A 2 14.46 14.63 -6.11
N THR A 3 13.62 13.77 -6.64
CA THR A 3 13.64 12.34 -6.27
C THR A 3 14.83 11.73 -7.00
N ASP A 4 15.80 11.21 -6.27
CA ASP A 4 16.92 10.47 -6.84
C ASP A 4 16.37 9.25 -7.59
N PRO A 5 16.45 9.19 -8.94
CA PRO A 5 15.95 8.05 -9.72
C PRO A 5 16.72 6.75 -9.44
N ALA A 6 17.88 6.80 -8.80
CA ALA A 6 18.61 5.64 -8.29
C ALA A 6 17.91 4.94 -7.10
N ALA A 7 16.81 5.52 -6.59
CA ALA A 7 16.06 4.93 -5.48
C ALA A 7 15.38 3.58 -5.81
N HIS A 8 15.19 3.24 -7.08
CA HIS A 8 14.41 2.07 -7.49
C HIS A 8 15.22 0.82 -7.85
N THR A 9 16.56 0.89 -7.92
CA THR A 9 17.41 -0.24 -8.36
C THR A 9 18.64 -0.51 -7.50
N GLY A 10 18.73 0.06 -6.29
CA GLY A 10 19.88 -0.14 -5.40
C GLY A 10 19.73 -1.37 -4.50
N PRO A 11 20.87 -1.97 -4.06
CA PRO A 11 20.87 -3.21 -3.29
C PRO A 11 20.21 -3.02 -1.92
N ARG A 12 19.52 -4.09 -1.48
CA ARG A 12 18.96 -4.34 -0.14
C ARG A 12 18.99 -3.16 0.83
N ARG A 13 17.82 -2.58 1.13
CA ARG A 13 17.70 -1.43 2.05
C ARG A 13 17.09 -1.85 3.40
N PRO A 14 17.71 -2.74 4.18
CA PRO A 14 17.14 -3.21 5.45
C PRO A 14 16.98 -2.09 6.47
N ALA A 15 17.78 -1.02 6.36
CA ALA A 15 17.67 0.14 7.22
C ALA A 15 16.39 0.93 6.92
N LEU A 16 16.12 1.23 5.64
CA LEU A 16 14.87 1.90 5.21
C LEU A 16 13.63 1.06 5.60
N ALA A 17 13.71 -0.27 5.45
CA ALA A 17 12.63 -1.16 5.83
C ALA A 17 12.29 -1.08 7.33
N ARG A 18 13.31 -1.00 8.20
CA ARG A 18 13.11 -0.81 9.64
C ARG A 18 12.55 0.58 9.95
N ASP A 19 13.13 1.62 9.34
CA ASP A 19 12.66 2.99 9.54
C ASP A 19 11.17 3.13 9.15
N LEU A 20 10.76 2.52 8.03
CA LEU A 20 9.37 2.52 7.60
C LEU A 20 8.47 1.72 8.55
N ALA A 21 8.96 0.58 9.06
CA ALA A 21 8.25 -0.21 10.06
C ALA A 21 8.06 0.57 11.36
N ASP A 22 9.07 1.34 11.78
CA ASP A 22 8.99 2.19 12.97
C ASP A 22 7.89 3.25 12.82
N VAL A 23 7.76 3.86 11.62
CA VAL A 23 6.67 4.82 11.33
C VAL A 23 5.30 4.15 11.42
N VAL A 24 5.12 2.99 10.78
CA VAL A 24 3.85 2.26 10.80
C VAL A 24 3.48 1.84 12.22
N THR A 25 4.46 1.36 12.99
CA THR A 25 4.26 0.96 14.38
C THR A 25 3.92 2.17 15.25
N ALA A 26 4.65 3.29 15.09
CA ALA A 26 4.39 4.51 15.84
C ALA A 26 2.96 5.03 15.61
N LEU A 27 2.48 5.03 14.36
CA LEU A 27 1.10 5.42 14.04
C LEU A 27 0.07 4.49 14.68
N ARG A 28 0.32 3.17 14.63
CA ARG A 28 -0.55 2.14 15.22
C ARG A 28 -0.65 2.27 16.74
N ASP A 29 0.45 2.65 17.39
CA ASP A 29 0.55 2.71 18.85
C ASP A 29 0.00 4.03 19.44
N ILE A 30 -0.28 5.04 18.62
CA ILE A 30 -0.94 6.27 19.07
C ILE A 30 -2.35 5.93 19.56
N HIS A 31 -2.66 6.34 20.78
CA HIS A 31 -4.01 6.20 21.33
C HIS A 31 -5.05 6.89 20.44
N VAL A 32 -6.12 6.19 20.10
CA VAL A 32 -7.26 6.77 19.36
C VAL A 32 -8.33 7.20 20.36
N PRO A 33 -8.53 8.51 20.59
CA PRO A 33 -9.56 8.97 21.52
C PRO A 33 -10.96 8.73 20.93
N HIS A 34 -11.95 8.57 21.79
CA HIS A 34 -13.34 8.33 21.37
C HIS A 34 -13.88 9.43 20.44
N SER A 35 -13.47 10.68 20.66
CA SER A 35 -13.81 11.82 19.79
C SER A 35 -13.30 11.63 18.36
N ALA A 36 -12.10 11.06 18.17
CA ALA A 36 -11.55 10.80 16.84
C ALA A 36 -12.31 9.66 16.12
N LEU A 37 -12.75 8.64 16.87
CA LEU A 37 -13.59 7.58 16.31
C LEU A 37 -14.96 8.08 15.85
N ALA A 38 -15.48 9.13 16.48
CA ALA A 38 -16.77 9.72 16.16
C ALA A 38 -16.68 10.79 15.06
N ASP A 39 -15.50 11.31 14.76
CA ASP A 39 -15.30 12.40 13.81
C ASP A 39 -15.38 11.88 12.35
N PRO A 40 -16.37 12.32 11.56
CA PRO A 40 -16.48 11.90 10.16
C PRO A 40 -15.34 12.44 9.29
N GLN A 41 -14.65 13.51 9.68
CA GLN A 41 -13.50 14.05 8.93
C GLN A 41 -12.27 13.17 9.05
N LEU A 42 -12.19 12.32 10.08
CA LEU A 42 -11.13 11.34 10.28
C LEU A 42 -11.45 9.96 9.71
N ARG A 43 -12.50 9.85 8.89
CA ARG A 43 -12.89 8.62 8.19
C ARG A 43 -12.55 8.73 6.71
N GLY A 44 -11.32 8.38 6.33
CA GLY A 44 -10.90 8.33 4.93
C GLY A 44 -11.26 7.00 4.26
N TYR A 45 -11.50 7.02 2.95
CA TYR A 45 -11.82 5.79 2.18
C TYR A 45 -10.67 4.76 2.24
N ARG A 46 -9.42 5.20 2.36
CA ARG A 46 -8.25 4.32 2.43
C ARG A 46 -8.13 3.53 3.74
N GLY A 47 -8.82 3.94 4.79
CA GLY A 47 -8.90 3.19 6.05
C GLY A 47 -10.28 2.58 6.28
N ALA A 48 -11.12 2.54 5.26
CA ALA A 48 -12.36 1.79 5.28
C ALA A 48 -12.07 0.28 5.26
N PRO A 49 -13.00 -0.58 5.69
CA PRO A 49 -12.85 -2.02 5.51
C PRO A 49 -12.54 -2.36 4.05
N LEU A 50 -11.58 -3.26 3.82
CA LEU A 50 -11.12 -3.58 2.46
C LEU A 50 -12.28 -4.04 1.56
N GLN A 51 -13.26 -4.73 2.13
CA GLN A 51 -14.46 -5.21 1.43
C GLN A 51 -15.29 -4.08 0.81
N SER A 52 -15.26 -2.88 1.41
CA SER A 52 -15.95 -1.71 0.86
C SER A 52 -15.33 -1.19 -0.44
N MET A 53 -14.12 -1.66 -0.77
CA MET A 53 -13.40 -1.33 -2.01
C MET A 53 -13.68 -2.31 -3.16
N ASP A 54 -14.50 -3.35 -2.95
CA ASP A 54 -14.66 -4.42 -3.96
C ASP A 54 -15.21 -3.89 -5.28
N ASP A 55 -16.34 -3.21 -5.26
CA ASP A 55 -16.93 -2.62 -6.48
C ASP A 55 -15.95 -1.66 -7.17
N THR A 56 -15.29 -0.81 -6.39
CA THR A 56 -14.33 0.17 -6.93
C THR A 56 -13.14 -0.52 -7.59
N THR A 57 -12.56 -1.53 -6.95
CA THR A 57 -11.39 -2.24 -7.50
C THR A 57 -11.76 -3.08 -8.72
N ARG A 58 -12.95 -3.69 -8.74
CA ARG A 58 -13.46 -4.38 -9.92
C ARG A 58 -13.70 -3.41 -11.09
N CYS A 59 -14.19 -2.20 -10.82
CA CYS A 59 -14.27 -1.15 -11.84
C CYS A 59 -12.90 -0.76 -12.39
N TYR A 60 -11.87 -0.65 -11.51
CA TYR A 60 -10.51 -0.39 -11.97
C TYR A 60 -9.96 -1.53 -12.84
N LEU A 61 -10.16 -2.78 -12.44
CA LEU A 61 -9.77 -3.95 -13.23
C LEU A 61 -10.44 -3.96 -14.60
N ALA A 62 -11.74 -3.68 -14.66
CA ALA A 62 -12.47 -3.59 -15.92
C ALA A 62 -11.92 -2.48 -16.82
N ALA A 63 -11.73 -1.27 -16.28
CA ALA A 63 -11.18 -0.14 -17.02
C ALA A 63 -9.72 -0.40 -17.49
N CYS A 64 -8.93 -1.12 -16.72
CA CYS A 64 -7.57 -1.50 -17.09
C CYS A 64 -7.53 -2.43 -18.32
N ARG A 65 -8.56 -3.26 -18.55
CA ARG A 65 -8.63 -4.15 -19.72
C ARG A 65 -8.71 -3.37 -21.05
N ASP A 66 -9.23 -2.16 -20.99
CA ASP A 66 -9.39 -1.29 -22.17
C ASP A 66 -8.14 -0.44 -22.44
N ILE A 67 -7.13 -0.48 -21.58
CA ILE A 67 -5.89 0.28 -21.74
C ILE A 67 -4.91 -0.46 -22.63
N SER A 68 -4.75 0.04 -23.87
CA SER A 68 -3.75 -0.51 -24.79
C SER A 68 -2.33 -0.34 -24.26
N GLY A 69 -1.55 -1.43 -24.26
CA GLY A 69 -0.15 -1.43 -23.81
C GLY A 69 0.03 -1.54 -22.29
N LEU A 70 -1.03 -1.68 -21.52
CA LEU A 70 -0.92 -1.99 -20.09
C LEU A 70 -0.44 -3.44 -19.90
N ASP A 71 0.81 -3.61 -19.48
CA ASP A 71 1.44 -4.92 -19.27
C ASP A 71 1.33 -5.36 -17.80
N VAL A 72 0.11 -5.75 -17.42
CA VAL A 72 -0.26 -6.36 -16.13
C VAL A 72 -1.12 -7.58 -16.40
N ASP A 73 -0.83 -8.69 -15.75
CA ASP A 73 -1.70 -9.87 -15.74
C ASP A 73 -2.95 -9.57 -14.89
N LEU A 74 -3.99 -9.05 -15.55
CA LEU A 74 -5.23 -8.64 -14.89
C LEU A 74 -6.06 -9.83 -14.38
N ASP A 75 -5.88 -11.03 -14.92
CA ASP A 75 -6.56 -12.22 -14.42
C ASP A 75 -5.90 -12.70 -13.12
N THR A 76 -4.57 -12.66 -13.04
CA THR A 76 -3.87 -12.87 -11.76
C THR A 76 -4.19 -11.77 -10.76
N ALA A 77 -4.26 -10.51 -11.17
CA ALA A 77 -4.64 -9.40 -10.29
C ALA A 77 -6.05 -9.59 -9.71
N LEU A 78 -7.01 -10.05 -10.52
CA LEU A 78 -8.35 -10.37 -10.05
C LEU A 78 -8.32 -11.50 -9.01
N ARG A 79 -7.58 -12.59 -9.25
CA ARG A 79 -7.47 -13.69 -8.27
C ARG A 79 -6.88 -13.21 -6.94
N VAL A 80 -5.81 -12.41 -6.96
CA VAL A 80 -5.20 -11.83 -5.75
C VAL A 80 -6.20 -10.96 -5.00
N TRP A 81 -7.03 -10.21 -5.73
CA TRP A 81 -8.10 -9.41 -5.12
C TRP A 81 -9.18 -10.28 -4.48
N GLU A 82 -9.66 -11.31 -5.19
CA GLU A 82 -10.69 -12.24 -4.70
C GLU A 82 -10.23 -13.01 -3.46
N GLU A 83 -8.96 -13.44 -3.42
CA GLU A 83 -8.36 -14.03 -2.22
C GLU A 83 -8.42 -13.07 -1.02
N ALA A 84 -8.14 -11.78 -1.24
CA ALA A 84 -8.21 -10.79 -0.18
C ALA A 84 -9.66 -10.51 0.26
N MET A 85 -10.63 -10.54 -0.67
CA MET A 85 -12.06 -10.40 -0.33
C MET A 85 -12.62 -11.57 0.48
N ALA A 86 -12.02 -12.75 0.36
CA ALA A 86 -12.37 -13.92 1.16
C ALA A 86 -11.81 -13.88 2.60
N LEU A 87 -10.93 -12.92 2.93
CA LEU A 87 -10.40 -12.76 4.28
C LEU A 87 -11.49 -12.28 5.24
N PRO A 88 -11.45 -12.68 6.54
CA PRO A 88 -12.38 -12.17 7.55
C PRO A 88 -12.35 -10.64 7.60
N GLU A 89 -13.51 -9.99 7.68
CA GLU A 89 -13.60 -8.52 7.82
C GLU A 89 -12.98 -8.03 9.12
N THR A 90 -13.13 -8.80 10.18
CA THR A 90 -12.61 -8.49 11.51
C THR A 90 -11.68 -9.59 12.00
N GLY A 91 -10.70 -9.23 12.80
CA GLY A 91 -9.73 -10.14 13.38
C GLY A 91 -8.68 -9.39 14.18
N PRO A 92 -7.68 -10.08 14.72
CA PRO A 92 -6.55 -9.41 15.37
C PRO A 92 -5.95 -8.36 14.43
N GLY A 93 -5.74 -7.14 14.92
CA GLY A 93 -5.16 -6.03 14.15
C GLY A 93 -6.15 -5.26 13.26
N SER A 94 -7.45 -5.59 13.28
CA SER A 94 -8.48 -4.84 12.53
C SER A 94 -9.12 -3.70 13.34
N GLU A 95 -8.73 -3.50 14.60
CA GLU A 95 -9.22 -2.37 15.38
C GLU A 95 -8.77 -1.06 14.72
N PRO A 96 -9.66 -0.03 14.74
CA PRO A 96 -9.32 1.27 14.17
C PRO A 96 -8.07 1.85 14.82
N ARG A 97 -7.11 2.27 13.98
CA ARG A 97 -5.85 2.91 14.38
C ARG A 97 -5.62 4.14 13.52
N TRP A 98 -4.68 4.98 13.93
CA TRP A 98 -4.19 6.04 13.07
C TRP A 98 -3.45 5.45 11.88
N TYR A 99 -3.74 5.98 10.70
CA TYR A 99 -3.02 5.62 9.48
C TYR A 99 -2.69 6.85 8.66
N HIS A 100 -1.59 6.80 7.94
CA HIS A 100 -1.20 7.84 6.98
C HIS A 100 -2.03 7.75 5.70
N GLY A 101 -2.28 6.54 5.24
CA GLY A 101 -3.09 6.24 4.05
C GLY A 101 -2.37 6.39 2.71
N ASP A 102 -1.17 6.95 2.67
CA ASP A 102 -0.42 7.19 1.43
C ASP A 102 1.10 7.05 1.64
N LEU A 103 1.54 5.97 2.30
CA LEU A 103 2.95 5.65 2.49
C LEU A 103 3.55 5.07 1.20
N VAL A 104 3.65 5.90 0.18
CA VAL A 104 4.19 5.60 -1.15
C VAL A 104 5.52 6.34 -1.35
N ALA A 105 6.32 5.92 -2.33
CA ALA A 105 7.65 6.47 -2.57
C ALA A 105 7.66 8.00 -2.75
N GLU A 106 6.60 8.56 -3.35
CA GLU A 106 6.44 10.01 -3.59
C GLU A 106 6.37 10.82 -2.29
N ASN A 107 5.92 10.19 -1.19
CA ASN A 107 5.72 10.82 0.11
C ASN A 107 6.85 10.49 1.11
N LEU A 108 7.90 9.82 0.68
CA LEU A 108 9.02 9.44 1.52
C LEU A 108 10.31 10.14 1.08
N LEU A 109 10.90 10.92 1.98
CA LEU A 109 12.23 11.49 1.76
C LEU A 109 13.28 10.51 2.28
N VAL A 110 14.10 9.98 1.37
CA VAL A 110 15.18 9.03 1.70
C VAL A 110 16.53 9.70 1.51
N ARG A 111 17.41 9.58 2.49
CA ARG A 111 18.79 10.09 2.44
C ARG A 111 19.74 9.02 2.97
N GLY A 112 20.76 8.69 2.20
CA GLY A 112 21.77 7.70 2.60
C GLY A 112 21.17 6.30 2.90
N GLY A 113 20.10 5.91 2.22
CA GLY A 113 19.42 4.63 2.44
C GLY A 113 18.56 4.55 3.71
N ARG A 114 18.33 5.67 4.40
CA ARG A 114 17.50 5.83 5.59
C ARG A 114 16.31 6.74 5.30
N LEU A 115 15.20 6.50 5.96
CA LEU A 115 14.06 7.41 5.94
C LEU A 115 14.41 8.69 6.71
N ALA A 116 14.33 9.83 6.03
CA ALA A 116 14.61 11.14 6.62
C ALA A 116 13.32 11.89 6.99
N ALA A 117 12.25 11.70 6.24
CA ALA A 117 10.93 12.29 6.54
C ALA A 117 9.81 11.52 5.82
N VAL A 118 8.60 11.61 6.39
CA VAL A 118 7.34 11.27 5.76
C VAL A 118 6.61 12.57 5.45
N LEU A 119 6.05 12.68 4.26
CA LEU A 119 5.40 13.88 3.74
C LEU A 119 3.92 13.60 3.49
N ASP A 120 3.14 14.66 3.28
CA ASP A 120 1.73 14.61 2.86
C ASP A 120 0.81 13.83 3.81
N PHE A 121 0.63 14.39 5.00
CA PHE A 121 -0.33 13.88 5.99
C PHE A 121 -1.80 14.26 5.70
N GLY A 122 -2.11 14.72 4.49
CA GLY A 122 -3.48 15.07 4.09
C GLY A 122 -4.47 13.91 4.13
N GLY A 123 -3.97 12.68 4.09
CA GLY A 123 -4.76 11.44 4.22
C GLY A 123 -4.82 10.86 5.62
N LEU A 124 -4.19 11.51 6.63
CA LEU A 124 -4.16 11.02 8.01
C LEU A 124 -5.58 10.88 8.56
N ALA A 125 -5.93 9.69 9.00
CA ALA A 125 -7.25 9.41 9.54
C ALA A 125 -7.23 8.18 10.48
N VAL A 126 -8.42 7.73 10.92
CA VAL A 126 -8.60 6.59 11.81
C VAL A 126 -9.43 5.51 11.12
N GLY A 127 -8.93 4.29 11.08
CA GLY A 127 -9.59 3.15 10.45
C GLY A 127 -8.70 1.91 10.38
N ASP A 128 -8.85 1.11 9.32
CA ASP A 128 -8.02 -0.08 9.10
C ASP A 128 -6.56 0.32 8.81
N PRO A 129 -5.62 0.00 9.73
CA PRO A 129 -4.22 0.39 9.59
C PRO A 129 -3.47 -0.38 8.51
N THR A 130 -4.05 -1.44 7.93
CA THR A 130 -3.37 -2.29 6.93
C THR A 130 -3.04 -1.52 5.66
N VAL A 131 -3.72 -0.42 5.38
CA VAL A 131 -3.37 0.49 4.30
C VAL A 131 -1.96 1.08 4.43
N ASN A 132 -1.41 1.21 5.64
CA ASN A 132 -0.03 1.67 5.84
C ASN A 132 1.02 0.66 5.34
N LEU A 133 0.62 -0.59 5.08
CA LEU A 133 1.52 -1.62 4.57
C LEU A 133 1.83 -1.48 3.08
N ILE A 134 1.14 -0.59 2.35
CA ILE A 134 1.36 -0.37 0.89
C ILE A 134 2.82 -0.08 0.55
N GLY A 135 3.55 0.61 1.43
CA GLY A 135 4.97 0.90 1.27
C GLY A 135 5.85 -0.35 1.11
N ALA A 136 5.39 -1.51 1.57
CA ALA A 136 6.10 -2.76 1.39
C ALA A 136 6.27 -3.14 -0.09
N TRP A 137 5.29 -2.84 -0.94
CA TRP A 137 5.33 -3.14 -2.38
C TRP A 137 5.69 -1.93 -3.23
N ASP A 138 5.49 -0.72 -2.72
CA ASP A 138 5.80 0.53 -3.43
C ASP A 138 7.27 0.93 -3.28
N VAL A 139 7.88 0.66 -2.12
CA VAL A 139 9.19 1.23 -1.74
C VAL A 139 10.29 0.17 -1.61
N LEU A 140 9.93 -1.06 -1.21
CA LEU A 140 10.89 -2.06 -0.78
C LEU A 140 11.04 -3.19 -1.81
N ASP A 141 12.29 -3.62 -2.02
CA ASP A 141 12.57 -4.87 -2.72
C ASP A 141 12.11 -6.09 -1.88
N PRO A 142 11.98 -7.30 -2.46
CA PRO A 142 11.49 -8.47 -1.73
C PRO A 142 12.25 -8.77 -0.43
N ALA A 143 13.58 -8.64 -0.41
CA ALA A 143 14.38 -8.93 0.78
C ALA A 143 14.19 -7.88 1.89
N ALA A 144 14.06 -6.60 1.50
CA ALA A 144 13.74 -5.52 2.43
C ALA A 144 12.27 -5.62 2.92
N ARG A 145 11.35 -6.09 2.09
CA ARG A 145 9.96 -6.36 2.45
C ARG A 145 9.84 -7.40 3.57
N ASP A 146 10.64 -8.47 3.52
CA ASP A 146 10.72 -9.45 4.60
C ASP A 146 11.21 -8.86 5.91
N VAL A 147 12.17 -7.93 5.84
CA VAL A 147 12.65 -7.20 7.04
C VAL A 147 11.53 -6.33 7.61
N PHE A 148 10.84 -5.59 6.75
CA PHE A 148 9.71 -4.75 7.13
C PHE A 148 8.59 -5.57 7.78
N ARG A 149 8.15 -6.66 7.14
CA ARG A 149 7.08 -7.53 7.64
C ARG A 149 7.38 -8.04 9.06
N ARG A 150 8.60 -8.56 9.27
CA ARG A 150 9.03 -9.01 10.60
C ARG A 150 9.08 -7.88 11.63
N ALA A 151 9.51 -6.69 11.23
CA ALA A 151 9.62 -5.54 12.13
C ALA A 151 8.26 -4.97 12.54
N VAL A 152 7.31 -4.86 11.59
CA VAL A 152 5.93 -4.40 11.89
C VAL A 152 5.16 -5.42 12.73
N GLY A 153 5.47 -6.72 12.60
CA GLY A 153 4.88 -7.79 13.42
C GLY A 153 3.39 -7.98 13.19
N VAL A 154 2.91 -7.82 11.97
CA VAL A 154 1.50 -8.07 11.61
C VAL A 154 1.27 -9.55 11.28
N ASP A 155 0.03 -10.01 11.50
CA ASP A 155 -0.39 -11.36 11.11
C ASP A 155 -0.53 -11.50 9.58
N GLU A 156 -0.73 -12.75 9.12
CA GLU A 156 -0.90 -13.06 7.71
C GLU A 156 -2.09 -12.34 7.10
N THR A 157 -3.23 -12.30 7.78
CA THR A 157 -4.45 -11.63 7.29
C THR A 157 -4.22 -10.14 7.08
N SER A 158 -3.61 -9.47 8.03
CA SER A 158 -3.24 -8.04 7.92
C SER A 158 -2.25 -7.81 6.78
N TRP A 159 -1.28 -8.71 6.60
CA TRP A 159 -0.31 -8.63 5.51
C TRP A 159 -0.98 -8.74 4.14
N LEU A 160 -1.87 -9.72 3.97
CA LEU A 160 -2.62 -9.93 2.72
C LEU A 160 -3.56 -8.76 2.40
N ARG A 161 -4.18 -8.15 3.41
CA ARG A 161 -4.96 -6.91 3.23
C ARG A 161 -4.09 -5.76 2.76
N GLY A 162 -2.91 -5.56 3.35
CA GLY A 162 -1.96 -4.53 2.90
C GLY A 162 -1.50 -4.75 1.46
N ARG A 163 -1.28 -6.00 1.06
CA ARG A 163 -0.98 -6.39 -0.33
C ARG A 163 -2.13 -6.01 -1.27
N ALA A 164 -3.36 -6.28 -0.89
CA ALA A 164 -4.53 -5.93 -1.68
C ALA A 164 -4.73 -4.42 -1.78
N TRP A 165 -4.48 -3.65 -0.73
CA TRP A 165 -4.46 -2.20 -0.78
C TRP A 165 -3.44 -1.68 -1.80
N ALA A 166 -2.21 -2.22 -1.80
CA ALA A 166 -1.18 -1.83 -2.77
C ALA A 166 -1.62 -2.11 -4.21
N LEU A 167 -2.25 -3.27 -4.45
CA LEU A 167 -2.80 -3.63 -5.76
C LEU A 167 -3.91 -2.68 -6.20
N SER A 168 -4.92 -2.45 -5.36
CA SER A 168 -6.07 -1.59 -5.68
C SER A 168 -5.63 -0.17 -6.01
N LEU A 169 -4.72 0.41 -5.22
CA LEU A 169 -4.19 1.75 -5.47
C LEU A 169 -3.38 1.83 -6.77
N ALA A 170 -2.61 0.80 -7.10
CA ALA A 170 -1.89 0.73 -8.37
C ALA A 170 -2.86 0.67 -9.56
N LEU A 171 -3.84 -0.23 -9.51
CA LEU A 171 -4.84 -0.39 -10.56
C LEU A 171 -5.67 0.88 -10.76
N GLY A 172 -6.07 1.56 -9.68
CA GLY A 172 -6.85 2.79 -9.74
C GLY A 172 -6.10 3.96 -10.39
N THR A 173 -4.78 3.91 -10.46
CA THR A 173 -3.98 4.96 -11.09
C THR A 173 -4.10 4.94 -12.62
N PHE A 174 -4.14 3.76 -13.24
CA PHE A 174 -4.04 3.62 -14.69
C PHE A 174 -5.20 4.27 -15.46
N PRO A 175 -6.48 4.06 -15.13
CA PRO A 175 -7.59 4.66 -15.88
C PRO A 175 -7.55 6.20 -15.87
N TYR A 176 -7.02 6.82 -14.82
CA TYR A 176 -7.00 8.28 -14.70
C TYR A 176 -5.75 8.91 -15.33
N TYR A 177 -4.59 8.24 -15.29
CA TYR A 177 -3.30 8.90 -15.54
C TYR A 177 -2.50 8.29 -16.69
N TRP A 178 -2.99 7.22 -17.35
CA TRP A 178 -2.23 6.52 -18.38
C TRP A 178 -1.66 7.42 -19.47
N ASN A 179 -2.47 8.38 -19.94
CA ASN A 179 -2.08 9.29 -21.00
C ASN A 179 -1.52 10.63 -20.50
N THR A 180 -1.68 10.96 -19.22
CA THR A 180 -1.36 12.29 -18.69
C THR A 180 -0.16 12.30 -17.75
N MET A 181 0.13 11.18 -17.07
CA MET A 181 1.21 11.04 -16.10
C MET A 181 1.96 9.70 -16.29
N PRO A 182 2.69 9.52 -17.41
CA PRO A 182 3.29 8.23 -17.75
C PRO A 182 4.31 7.75 -16.72
N ASP A 183 5.10 8.64 -16.11
CA ASP A 183 6.08 8.27 -15.07
C ASP A 183 5.40 7.73 -13.82
N ARG A 184 4.26 8.31 -13.43
CA ARG A 184 3.45 7.82 -12.32
C ARG A 184 2.88 6.45 -12.64
N CYS A 185 2.38 6.24 -13.84
CA CYS A 185 1.87 4.94 -14.28
C CYS A 185 2.99 3.89 -14.33
N ALA A 186 4.21 4.25 -14.77
CA ALA A 186 5.34 3.34 -14.75
C ALA A 186 5.70 2.90 -13.31
N SER A 187 5.68 3.82 -12.34
CA SER A 187 5.89 3.49 -10.93
C SER A 187 4.79 2.55 -10.41
N ARG A 188 3.54 2.82 -10.68
CA ARG A 188 2.41 1.95 -10.26
C ARG A 188 2.40 0.60 -10.97
N LEU A 189 2.91 0.54 -12.20
CA LEU A 189 3.12 -0.73 -12.92
C LEU A 189 4.14 -1.63 -12.17
N ALA A 190 5.22 -1.04 -11.68
CA ALA A 190 6.19 -1.75 -10.85
C ALA A 190 5.55 -2.27 -9.55
N VAL A 191 4.68 -1.49 -8.90
CA VAL A 191 3.93 -1.92 -7.71
C VAL A 191 3.01 -3.10 -8.03
N ALA A 192 2.18 -3.00 -9.06
CA ALA A 192 1.27 -4.07 -9.46
C ALA A 192 2.05 -5.38 -9.73
N ARG A 193 3.12 -5.31 -10.51
CA ARG A 193 3.99 -6.48 -10.78
C ARG A 193 4.62 -7.05 -9.51
N SER A 194 5.09 -6.19 -8.61
CA SER A 194 5.67 -6.59 -7.32
C SER A 194 4.66 -7.35 -6.46
N VAL A 195 3.40 -6.91 -6.45
CA VAL A 195 2.30 -7.61 -5.76
C VAL A 195 2.04 -8.99 -6.38
N LEU A 196 1.98 -9.08 -7.72
CA LEU A 196 1.69 -10.36 -8.39
C LEU A 196 2.82 -11.38 -8.19
N VAL A 197 4.08 -10.94 -8.23
CA VAL A 197 5.24 -11.80 -7.95
C VAL A 197 5.22 -12.30 -6.50
N ASP A 198 4.92 -11.43 -5.54
CA ASP A 198 4.80 -11.77 -4.13
C ASP A 198 3.68 -12.81 -3.89
N ALA A 199 2.53 -12.62 -4.53
CA ALA A 199 1.41 -13.57 -4.45
C ALA A 199 1.77 -14.95 -4.99
N ALA A 200 2.46 -15.03 -6.12
CA ALA A 200 2.90 -16.29 -6.70
C ALA A 200 3.94 -17.04 -5.85
N SER A 201 4.74 -16.29 -5.06
CA SER A 201 5.77 -16.88 -4.18
C SER A 201 5.21 -17.38 -2.85
N SER A 202 3.94 -17.06 -2.54
CA SER A 202 3.28 -17.39 -1.27
C SER A 202 2.38 -18.62 -1.38
N GLN A 203 2.25 -19.21 -2.57
CA GLN A 203 1.51 -20.45 -2.87
C GLN A 203 2.46 -21.66 -2.81
#